data_a06b4d44d0c6160390fef9c6bb24d3d8
#
_entry.id   a06b4d44d0c6160390fef9c6bb24d3d8
#
_cell.length_a   1.000
_cell.length_b   1.000
_cell.length_c   1.000
_cell.angle_alpha   90.00
_cell.angle_beta   90.00
_cell.angle_gamma   90.00
#
_symmetry.space_group_name_H-M   'P 1'
#
loop_
_entity.id
_entity.type
_entity.pdbx_description
1 polymer ?
#
loop_
_entity_poly.entity_id
_entity_poly.type
_entity_poly.pdbx_seq_one_letter_code
_entity_poly.pdbx_strand_id
1 'polypeptide(L)'
;EKIAASADILTPNNYEASILIGEPVDTKQKALKALSILRAKGIKVAIITGIETNRSIQTVAREEIGTWSVSTPKIQVASSGAGDLFSALFLAKYLDRNSTPHALSYAISTVYGVLGVAQELSAPDLPIVAAQELILSPQTYFPSESIT
;
A
#
# COMPACT_ATOMS: atom_id res chain seq x y z
N GLU A 1 -11.43 16.52 0.14
CA GLU A 1 -12.48 15.71 0.86
C GLU A 1 -13.59 15.20 -0.08
N LYS A 2 -14.15 16.03 -0.98
CA LYS A 2 -15.26 15.62 -1.87
C LYS A 2 -14.89 14.49 -2.84
N ILE A 3 -13.67 14.49 -3.41
CA ILE A 3 -13.22 13.46 -4.35
C ILE A 3 -13.00 12.12 -3.63
N ALA A 4 -12.40 12.13 -2.45
CA ALA A 4 -12.20 10.92 -1.66
C ALA A 4 -13.52 10.22 -1.28
N ALA A 5 -14.60 10.98 -1.05
CA ALA A 5 -15.89 10.43 -0.68
C ALA A 5 -16.63 9.72 -1.84
N SER A 6 -16.18 9.90 -3.09
CA SER A 6 -16.76 9.25 -4.29
C SER A 6 -15.90 8.11 -4.84
N ALA A 7 -14.76 7.80 -4.21
CA ALA A 7 -13.88 6.74 -4.64
C ALA A 7 -14.38 5.36 -4.19
N ASP A 8 -14.29 4.36 -5.05
CA ASP A 8 -14.53 2.95 -4.68
C ASP A 8 -13.32 2.37 -3.93
N ILE A 9 -12.12 2.73 -4.37
CA ILE A 9 -10.85 2.30 -3.79
C ILE A 9 -10.05 3.53 -3.38
N LEU A 10 -9.51 3.53 -2.17
CA LEU A 10 -8.71 4.63 -1.65
C LEU A 10 -7.41 4.10 -1.02
N THR A 11 -6.27 4.68 -1.42
CA THR A 11 -4.93 4.18 -1.07
C THR A 11 -4.03 5.25 -0.41
N PRO A 12 -4.49 5.97 0.62
CA PRO A 12 -3.67 6.99 1.27
C PRO A 12 -2.46 6.38 1.97
N ASN A 13 -1.38 7.14 2.03
CA ASN A 13 -0.34 6.86 3.02
C ASN A 13 -0.81 7.28 4.43
N ASN A 14 -0.04 6.95 5.47
CA ASN A 14 -0.39 7.25 6.86
C ASN A 14 -0.60 8.75 7.12
N TYR A 15 0.17 9.63 6.46
CA TYR A 15 0.02 11.09 6.57
C TYR A 15 -1.28 11.58 5.90
N GLU A 16 -1.54 11.14 4.68
CA GLU A 16 -2.77 11.46 3.95
C GLU A 16 -4.01 10.93 4.67
N ALA A 17 -3.93 9.72 5.22
CA ALA A 17 -4.98 9.14 6.05
C ALA A 17 -5.26 10.00 7.28
N SER A 18 -4.20 10.54 7.92
CA SER A 18 -4.33 11.45 9.07
C SER A 18 -5.11 12.72 8.71
N ILE A 19 -4.87 13.27 7.53
CA ILE A 19 -5.61 14.44 7.02
C ILE A 19 -7.09 14.08 6.74
N LEU A 20 -7.34 12.93 6.13
CA LEU A 20 -8.68 12.50 5.75
C LEU A 20 -9.60 12.23 6.95
N ILE A 21 -9.04 11.76 8.06
CA ILE A 21 -9.83 11.44 9.26
C ILE A 21 -9.70 12.47 10.38
N GLY A 22 -8.75 13.42 10.29
CA GLY A 22 -8.52 14.47 11.28
C GLY A 22 -7.81 13.99 12.56
N GLU A 23 -7.19 12.80 12.54
CA GLU A 23 -6.47 12.21 13.68
C GLU A 23 -5.14 11.59 13.18
N PRO A 24 -4.05 11.56 14.00
CA PRO A 24 -2.79 10.91 13.61
C PRO A 24 -2.96 9.41 13.33
N VAL A 25 -2.37 8.93 12.23
CA VAL A 25 -2.36 7.51 11.81
C VAL A 25 -0.91 7.02 11.75
N ASP A 26 -0.29 6.85 12.93
CA ASP A 26 1.12 6.52 13.11
C ASP A 26 1.36 5.07 13.60
N THR A 27 0.29 4.34 13.92
CA THR A 27 0.35 2.96 14.39
C THR A 27 -0.63 2.07 13.63
N LYS A 28 -0.36 0.75 13.63
CA LYS A 28 -1.27 -0.25 13.04
C LYS A 28 -2.69 -0.14 13.62
N GLN A 29 -2.82 0.05 14.94
CA GLN A 29 -4.14 0.19 15.60
C GLN A 29 -4.90 1.42 15.10
N LYS A 30 -4.22 2.57 15.00
CA LYS A 30 -4.84 3.79 14.48
C LYS A 30 -5.18 3.66 12.99
N ALA A 31 -4.35 2.96 12.20
CA ALA A 31 -4.66 2.67 10.81
C ALA A 31 -5.89 1.77 10.67
N LEU A 32 -6.05 0.74 11.50
CA LEU A 32 -7.25 -0.11 11.51
C LEU A 32 -8.52 0.68 11.88
N LYS A 33 -8.43 1.62 12.85
CA LYS A 33 -9.51 2.55 13.17
C LYS A 33 -9.85 3.44 11.96
N ALA A 34 -8.82 4.01 11.31
CA ALA A 34 -8.99 4.86 10.14
C ALA A 34 -9.64 4.11 8.97
N LEU A 35 -9.23 2.85 8.68
CA LEU A 35 -9.89 2.01 7.68
C LEU A 35 -11.38 1.83 7.98
N SER A 36 -11.76 1.64 9.24
CA SER A 36 -13.17 1.51 9.64
C SER A 36 -13.96 2.79 9.37
N ILE A 37 -13.36 3.96 9.65
CA ILE A 37 -13.96 5.27 9.37
C ILE A 37 -14.13 5.48 7.85
N LEU A 38 -13.11 5.16 7.05
CA LEU A 38 -13.16 5.29 5.60
C LEU A 38 -14.22 4.37 4.99
N ARG A 39 -14.31 3.12 5.48
CA ARG A 39 -15.36 2.18 5.08
C ARG A 39 -16.76 2.71 5.42
N ALA A 40 -16.97 3.27 6.61
CA ALA A 40 -18.23 3.87 7.00
C ALA A 40 -18.64 5.07 6.15
N LYS A 41 -17.68 5.76 5.50
CA LYS A 41 -17.91 6.82 4.51
C LYS A 41 -18.24 6.30 3.11
N GLY A 42 -18.34 4.98 2.90
CA GLY A 42 -18.75 4.36 1.63
C GLY A 42 -17.61 3.85 0.74
N ILE A 43 -16.34 3.98 1.16
CA ILE A 43 -15.19 3.43 0.42
C ILE A 43 -15.27 1.91 0.42
N LYS A 44 -15.28 1.25 -0.75
CA LYS A 44 -15.40 -0.21 -0.86
C LYS A 44 -14.12 -0.93 -0.45
N VAL A 45 -12.97 -0.41 -0.86
CA VAL A 45 -11.65 -0.91 -0.48
C VAL A 45 -10.81 0.24 0.03
N ALA A 46 -10.47 0.24 1.32
CA ALA A 46 -9.61 1.24 1.93
C ALA A 46 -8.25 0.60 2.26
N ILE A 47 -7.17 1.28 1.88
CA ILE A 47 -5.79 0.81 2.11
C ILE A 47 -4.99 1.96 2.72
N ILE A 48 -4.22 1.68 3.76
CA ILE A 48 -3.29 2.66 4.35
C ILE A 48 -1.89 2.10 4.25
N THR A 49 -1.03 2.83 3.55
CA THR A 49 0.40 2.49 3.34
C THR A 49 1.30 3.28 4.28
N GLY A 50 2.56 2.87 4.41
CA GLY A 50 3.60 3.64 5.06
C GLY A 50 3.51 3.68 6.61
N ILE A 51 2.91 2.68 7.25
CA ILE A 51 2.89 2.59 8.71
C ILE A 51 4.24 2.06 9.17
N GLU A 52 5.05 2.95 9.72
CA GLU A 52 6.40 2.61 10.13
C GLU A 52 6.46 1.95 11.52
N THR A 53 7.26 0.91 11.63
CA THR A 53 7.74 0.34 12.89
C THR A 53 9.26 0.51 12.99
N ASN A 54 9.88 0.02 14.06
CA ASN A 54 11.34 0.11 14.21
C ASN A 54 12.10 -0.58 13.07
N ARG A 55 11.58 -1.69 12.51
CA ARG A 55 12.29 -2.53 11.53
C ARG A 55 11.53 -2.76 10.23
N SER A 56 10.27 -2.40 10.16
CA SER A 56 9.41 -2.71 9.02
C SER A 56 8.51 -1.55 8.64
N ILE A 57 7.98 -1.63 7.42
CA ILE A 57 6.87 -0.82 6.95
C ILE A 57 5.67 -1.74 6.78
N GLN A 58 4.54 -1.32 7.31
CA GLN A 58 3.29 -2.07 7.21
C GLN A 58 2.29 -1.34 6.31
N THR A 59 1.55 -2.13 5.56
CA THR A 59 0.38 -1.68 4.80
C THR A 59 -0.81 -2.50 5.27
N VAL A 60 -1.93 -1.83 5.52
CA VAL A 60 -3.19 -2.47 5.94
C VAL A 60 -4.29 -2.15 4.95
N ALA A 61 -5.13 -3.13 4.66
CA ALA A 61 -6.26 -2.99 3.75
C ALA A 61 -7.53 -3.56 4.37
N ARG A 62 -8.68 -2.96 4.07
CA ARG A 62 -9.99 -3.42 4.52
C ARG A 62 -11.04 -3.28 3.43
N GLU A 63 -11.81 -4.33 3.26
CA GLU A 63 -13.03 -4.36 2.48
C GLU A 63 -14.17 -5.04 3.28
N GLU A 64 -15.30 -5.32 2.66
CA GLU A 64 -16.45 -5.90 3.35
C GLU A 64 -16.14 -7.29 3.94
N ILE A 65 -15.43 -8.13 3.19
CA ILE A 65 -15.16 -9.51 3.57
C ILE A 65 -13.99 -9.70 4.54
N GLY A 66 -13.17 -8.67 4.80
CA GLY A 66 -12.04 -8.83 5.71
C GLY A 66 -11.07 -7.67 5.79
N THR A 67 -10.06 -7.88 6.61
CA THR A 67 -8.94 -6.95 6.83
C THR A 67 -7.64 -7.72 6.71
N TRP A 68 -6.66 -7.13 6.03
CA TRP A 68 -5.36 -7.75 5.78
C TRP A 68 -4.21 -6.79 6.07
N SER A 69 -3.05 -7.35 6.34
CA SER A 69 -1.80 -6.59 6.41
C SER A 69 -0.69 -7.27 5.63
N VAL A 70 0.22 -6.46 5.10
CA VAL A 70 1.51 -6.91 4.57
C VAL A 70 2.59 -6.12 5.28
N SER A 71 3.69 -6.77 5.63
CA SER A 71 4.85 -6.15 6.28
C SER A 71 6.11 -6.42 5.45
N THR A 72 6.91 -5.37 5.21
CA THR A 72 8.21 -5.48 4.53
C THR A 72 9.32 -4.92 5.40
N PRO A 73 10.57 -5.38 5.26
CA PRO A 73 11.71 -4.67 5.82
C PRO A 73 11.76 -3.23 5.29
N LYS A 74 12.39 -2.33 6.06
CA LYS A 74 12.64 -0.95 5.57
C LYS A 74 13.75 -0.95 4.55
N ILE A 75 13.52 -0.24 3.44
CA ILE A 75 14.56 0.14 2.48
C ILE A 75 14.83 1.63 2.67
N GLN A 76 16.09 1.98 2.87
CA GLN A 76 16.51 3.38 2.99
C GLN A 76 16.80 3.95 1.59
N VAL A 77 15.79 4.50 0.98
CA VAL A 77 15.90 5.15 -0.33
C VAL A 77 15.00 6.40 -0.34
N ALA A 78 15.54 7.48 -0.88
CA ALA A 78 14.80 8.73 -1.09
C ALA A 78 14.29 8.77 -2.55
N SER A 79 13.40 7.84 -2.92
CA SER A 79 12.84 7.79 -4.28
C SER A 79 11.35 8.14 -4.24
N SER A 80 10.93 9.02 -5.14
CA SER A 80 9.52 9.44 -5.27
C SER A 80 8.73 8.51 -6.19
N GLY A 81 7.38 8.47 -6.03
CA GLY A 81 6.48 7.74 -6.91
C GLY A 81 6.07 6.33 -6.44
N ALA A 82 6.58 5.86 -5.30
CA ALA A 82 6.23 4.53 -4.77
C ALA A 82 4.72 4.37 -4.49
N GLY A 83 4.04 5.42 -4.04
CA GLY A 83 2.60 5.42 -3.80
C GLY A 83 1.80 5.29 -5.09
N ASP A 84 2.20 6.00 -6.16
CA ASP A 84 1.56 5.93 -7.46
C ASP A 84 1.75 4.55 -8.11
N LEU A 85 2.97 4.01 -8.04
CA LEU A 85 3.26 2.65 -8.49
C LEU A 85 2.42 1.62 -7.72
N PHE A 86 2.35 1.73 -6.40
CA PHE A 86 1.51 0.86 -5.56
C PHE A 86 0.06 0.90 -6.02
N SER A 87 -0.51 2.09 -6.18
CA SER A 87 -1.92 2.28 -6.55
C SER A 87 -2.23 1.68 -7.92
N ALA A 88 -1.35 1.87 -8.90
CA ALA A 88 -1.50 1.31 -10.23
C ALA A 88 -1.43 -0.23 -10.23
N LEU A 89 -0.44 -0.81 -9.53
CA LEU A 89 -0.28 -2.26 -9.43
C LEU A 89 -1.43 -2.92 -8.67
N PHE A 90 -1.84 -2.30 -7.55
CA PHE A 90 -2.97 -2.78 -6.76
C PHE A 90 -4.23 -2.83 -7.62
N LEU A 91 -4.56 -1.72 -8.28
CA LEU A 91 -5.75 -1.63 -9.12
C LEU A 91 -5.73 -2.67 -10.25
N ALA A 92 -4.61 -2.80 -10.97
CA ALA A 92 -4.47 -3.77 -12.05
C ALA A 92 -4.73 -5.21 -11.57
N LYS A 93 -4.13 -5.62 -10.45
CA LYS A 93 -4.32 -6.97 -9.90
C LYS A 93 -5.67 -7.18 -9.23
N TYR A 94 -6.23 -6.14 -8.65
CA TYR A 94 -7.58 -6.19 -8.09
C TYR A 94 -8.63 -6.43 -9.18
N LEU A 95 -8.53 -5.71 -10.30
CA LEU A 95 -9.45 -5.88 -11.44
C LEU A 95 -9.31 -7.25 -12.13
N ASP A 96 -8.11 -7.84 -12.11
CA ASP A 96 -7.86 -9.17 -12.69
C ASP A 96 -8.53 -10.29 -11.88
N ARG A 97 -8.47 -10.24 -10.54
CA ARG A 97 -8.91 -11.34 -9.67
C ARG A 97 -9.99 -10.99 -8.67
N ASN A 98 -10.36 -9.73 -8.55
CA ASN A 98 -11.27 -9.22 -7.52
C ASN A 98 -10.91 -9.71 -6.10
N SER A 99 -9.61 -9.67 -5.78
CA SER A 99 -9.07 -10.18 -4.51
C SER A 99 -8.11 -9.17 -3.88
N THR A 100 -8.57 -8.48 -2.84
CA THR A 100 -7.77 -7.53 -2.06
C THR A 100 -6.48 -8.15 -1.49
N PRO A 101 -6.49 -9.31 -0.82
CA PRO A 101 -5.27 -9.90 -0.28
C PRO A 101 -4.24 -10.24 -1.37
N HIS A 102 -4.67 -10.76 -2.52
CA HIS A 102 -3.77 -11.07 -3.63
C HIS A 102 -3.16 -9.79 -4.23
N ALA A 103 -3.99 -8.79 -4.54
CA ALA A 103 -3.55 -7.53 -5.11
C ALA A 103 -2.60 -6.78 -4.16
N LEU A 104 -2.89 -6.80 -2.85
CA LEU A 104 -2.07 -6.19 -1.81
C LEU A 104 -0.67 -6.82 -1.75
N SER A 105 -0.61 -8.15 -1.66
CA SER A 105 0.66 -8.89 -1.64
C SER A 105 1.50 -8.62 -2.89
N TYR A 106 0.88 -8.68 -4.06
CA TYR A 106 1.57 -8.44 -5.33
C TYR A 106 2.11 -7.01 -5.41
N ALA A 107 1.27 -6.00 -5.15
CA ALA A 107 1.67 -4.59 -5.26
C ALA A 107 2.81 -4.25 -4.28
N ILE A 108 2.72 -4.67 -3.02
CA ILE A 108 3.76 -4.44 -2.02
C ILE A 108 5.06 -5.16 -2.39
N SER A 109 5.00 -6.42 -2.82
CA SER A 109 6.18 -7.19 -3.23
C SER A 109 6.90 -6.55 -4.42
N THR A 110 6.14 -6.08 -5.39
CA THR A 110 6.69 -5.39 -6.57
C THR A 110 7.31 -4.04 -6.19
N VAL A 111 6.60 -3.20 -5.45
CA VAL A 111 7.13 -1.91 -4.99
C VAL A 111 8.41 -2.10 -4.18
N TYR A 112 8.45 -3.08 -3.29
CA TYR A 112 9.65 -3.41 -2.52
C TYR A 112 10.84 -3.75 -3.43
N GLY A 113 10.63 -4.58 -4.45
CA GLY A 113 11.68 -4.93 -5.42
C GLY A 113 12.17 -3.71 -6.22
N VAL A 114 11.24 -2.86 -6.70
CA VAL A 114 11.59 -1.63 -7.44
C VAL A 114 12.37 -0.64 -6.56
N LEU A 115 11.99 -0.50 -5.29
CA LEU A 115 12.74 0.33 -4.32
C LEU A 115 14.14 -0.24 -4.05
N GLY A 116 14.32 -1.57 -4.05
CA GLY A 116 15.63 -2.21 -3.98
C GLY A 116 16.53 -1.82 -5.14
N VAL A 117 16.02 -1.86 -6.36
CA VAL A 117 16.75 -1.38 -7.56
C VAL A 117 17.06 0.12 -7.47
N ALA A 118 16.11 0.92 -6.99
CA ALA A 118 16.34 2.36 -6.78
C ALA A 118 17.48 2.62 -5.77
N GLN A 119 17.55 1.84 -4.70
CA GLN A 119 18.63 1.92 -3.71
C GLN A 119 19.98 1.55 -4.33
N GLU A 120 20.06 0.43 -5.07
CA GLU A 120 21.29 -0.03 -5.72
C GLU A 120 21.81 0.99 -6.73
N LEU A 121 20.91 1.62 -7.49
CA LEU A 121 21.27 2.64 -8.49
C LEU A 121 21.44 4.04 -7.89
N SER A 122 21.14 4.25 -6.60
CA SER A 122 21.04 5.57 -5.97
C SER A 122 20.14 6.53 -6.78
N ALA A 123 19.05 6.00 -7.31
CA ALA A 123 18.17 6.73 -8.21
C ALA A 123 17.22 7.66 -7.43
N PRO A 124 17.08 8.94 -7.83
CA PRO A 124 16.15 9.88 -7.18
C PRO A 124 14.68 9.56 -7.47
N ASP A 125 14.41 8.93 -8.61
CA ASP A 125 13.09 8.50 -9.04
C ASP A 125 13.05 6.98 -9.22
N LEU A 126 11.85 6.40 -9.26
CA LEU A 126 11.70 4.96 -9.45
C LEU A 126 12.23 4.52 -10.82
N PRO A 127 13.20 3.59 -10.88
CA PRO A 127 13.80 3.10 -12.12
C PRO A 127 12.89 2.05 -12.79
N ILE A 128 11.71 2.44 -13.24
CA ILE A 128 10.65 1.55 -13.74
C ILE A 128 11.18 0.69 -14.92
N VAL A 129 11.95 1.29 -15.84
CA VAL A 129 12.51 0.56 -17.00
C VAL A 129 13.53 -0.48 -16.56
N ALA A 130 14.43 -0.12 -15.63
CA ALA A 130 15.43 -1.05 -15.10
C ALA A 130 14.82 -2.18 -14.26
N ALA A 131 13.67 -1.92 -13.63
CA ALA A 131 12.95 -2.85 -12.76
C ALA A 131 11.76 -3.54 -13.45
N GLN A 132 11.60 -3.43 -14.77
CA GLN A 132 10.42 -3.93 -15.49
C GLN A 132 10.13 -5.42 -15.27
N GLU A 133 11.16 -6.26 -15.15
CA GLU A 133 11.00 -7.70 -14.87
C GLU A 133 10.36 -7.94 -13.49
N LEU A 134 10.68 -7.11 -12.50
CA LEU A 134 10.10 -7.19 -11.15
C LEU A 134 8.63 -6.76 -11.14
N ILE A 135 8.25 -5.85 -12.06
CA ILE A 135 6.85 -5.43 -12.23
C ILE A 135 6.01 -6.56 -12.79
N LEU A 136 6.57 -7.40 -13.65
CA LEU A 136 5.90 -8.58 -14.19
C LEU A 136 5.87 -9.74 -13.18
N SER A 137 6.98 -9.93 -12.44
CA SER A 137 7.14 -11.03 -11.49
C SER A 137 8.07 -10.62 -10.34
N PRO A 138 7.55 -10.27 -9.17
CA PRO A 138 8.37 -9.90 -8.02
C PRO A 138 9.21 -11.10 -7.55
N GLN A 139 10.51 -10.89 -7.33
CA GLN A 139 11.43 -11.93 -6.87
C GLN A 139 11.22 -12.30 -5.40
N THR A 140 10.85 -11.34 -4.58
CA THR A 140 10.51 -11.56 -3.16
C THR A 140 9.02 -11.35 -2.99
N TYR A 141 8.34 -12.33 -2.40
CA TYR A 141 6.90 -12.26 -2.18
C TYR A 141 6.59 -12.10 -0.70
N PHE A 142 5.86 -11.04 -0.37
CA PHE A 142 5.37 -10.75 0.99
C PHE A 142 3.87 -11.12 1.05
N PRO A 143 3.51 -12.20 1.73
CA PRO A 143 2.13 -12.62 1.82
C PRO A 143 1.30 -11.66 2.67
N SER A 144 0.04 -11.49 2.30
CA SER A 144 -0.93 -10.81 3.15
C SER A 144 -1.40 -11.73 4.26
N GLU A 145 -1.51 -11.18 5.46
CA GLU A 145 -2.02 -11.86 6.64
C GLU A 145 -3.41 -11.30 6.98
N SER A 146 -4.37 -12.19 7.23
CA SER A 146 -5.68 -11.80 7.71
C SER A 146 -5.59 -11.28 9.15
N ILE A 147 -6.27 -10.17 9.39
CA ILE A 147 -6.41 -9.58 10.73
C ILE A 147 -7.81 -9.89 11.23
N THR A 148 -7.88 -10.69 12.27
CA THR A 148 -9.11 -11.02 12.99
C THR A 148 -9.47 -9.95 14.02
#